data_cf41c5e7c43a0e977804b3933b41a441
#
_entry.id   cf41c5e7c43a0e977804b3933b41a441
#
_cell.length_a   1.000
_cell.length_b   1.000
_cell.length_c   1.000
_cell.angle_alpha   90.00
_cell.angle_beta   90.00
_cell.angle_gamma   90.00
#
_symmetry.space_group_name_H-M   'P 1'
#
loop_
_entity.id
_entity.type
_entity.pdbx_description
1 polymer ?
#
loop_
_entity_poly.entity_id
_entity_poly.type
_entity_poly.pdbx_seq_one_letter_code
_entity_poly.pdbx_strand_id
1 'polypeptide(L)'
;DPDQLPSVGPGNVFSDLIRSGRVSRVNLTEIFRQAQASAIIRTAHAVNSGQLPVLRNTADSDFFFLRRRDPQEVVELVVDLCGRRLPGSMGIPSGQIQVLCPTRRGAWGTAALNQALQAALNPPAGDKAQMSWGDKVFRVGDRVMQTRNNYDALWVRADGMQGSGIFNGDVGVVEEIDAAGEMMTVLFDDRTAVYVSEMLAELELAYAVTVHKSQGSEYRAVVLTALPAAPALMVRGVLYTGVTRARELLVVVGDDEALARMAANDRQQRRYSGLRWRLARGAAARQNNKKDCEDIRHE
;
A
#
# COMPACT_ATOMS: atom_id res chain seq x y z
N ASP A 1 5.54 10.63 -7.05
CA ASP A 1 6.78 10.51 -6.31
C ASP A 1 7.64 9.41 -6.97
N PRO A 2 8.84 9.75 -7.54
CA PRO A 2 9.70 8.79 -8.23
C PRO A 2 10.42 7.81 -7.29
N ASP A 3 10.43 8.10 -6.00
CA ASP A 3 11.16 7.35 -4.98
C ASP A 3 10.27 6.24 -4.34
N GLN A 4 8.95 6.33 -4.55
CA GLN A 4 8.03 5.25 -4.22
C GLN A 4 8.17 4.09 -5.21
N LEU A 5 7.53 2.97 -4.87
CA LEU A 5 7.46 1.81 -5.77
C LEU A 5 6.88 2.23 -7.12
N PRO A 6 7.45 1.77 -8.24
CA PRO A 6 6.91 2.06 -9.56
C PRO A 6 5.54 1.41 -9.73
N SER A 7 4.72 1.99 -10.62
CA SER A 7 3.41 1.44 -10.99
C SER A 7 3.50 -0.03 -11.42
N VAL A 8 2.44 -0.78 -11.20
CA VAL A 8 2.33 -2.18 -11.65
C VAL A 8 2.34 -2.20 -13.19
N GLY A 9 3.16 -3.08 -13.78
CA GLY A 9 3.26 -3.23 -15.23
C GLY A 9 4.68 -3.07 -15.77
N PRO A 10 4.89 -3.17 -17.08
CA PRO A 10 6.20 -3.06 -17.72
C PRO A 10 6.69 -1.60 -17.75
N GLY A 11 8.02 -1.42 -17.67
CA GLY A 11 8.65 -0.12 -17.77
C GLY A 11 8.59 0.71 -16.48
N ASN A 12 9.12 1.94 -16.54
CA ASN A 12 9.10 2.93 -15.47
C ASN A 12 8.78 4.31 -16.05
N VAL A 13 7.54 4.44 -16.53
CA VAL A 13 7.09 5.60 -17.33
C VAL A 13 7.38 6.93 -16.62
N PHE A 14 7.01 7.05 -15.34
CA PHE A 14 7.18 8.30 -14.59
C PHE A 14 8.65 8.68 -14.43
N SER A 15 9.51 7.73 -14.06
CA SER A 15 10.96 7.94 -13.95
C SER A 15 11.60 8.24 -15.32
N ASP A 16 11.16 7.58 -16.39
CA ASP A 16 11.66 7.80 -17.74
C ASP A 16 11.29 9.20 -18.26
N LEU A 17 10.06 9.67 -17.98
CA LEU A 17 9.63 11.04 -18.30
C LEU A 17 10.53 12.06 -17.59
N ILE A 18 10.72 11.91 -16.27
CA ILE A 18 11.58 12.79 -15.47
C ILE A 18 13.01 12.79 -16.00
N ARG A 19 13.59 11.60 -16.22
CA ARG A 19 14.98 11.43 -16.65
C ARG A 19 15.23 11.79 -18.12
N SER A 20 14.17 11.88 -18.92
CA SER A 20 14.31 12.33 -20.32
C SER A 20 14.73 13.79 -20.43
N GLY A 21 14.41 14.61 -19.42
CA GLY A 21 14.62 16.07 -19.46
C GLY A 21 13.77 16.80 -20.50
N ARG A 22 12.76 16.12 -21.06
CA ARG A 22 11.91 16.65 -22.16
C ARG A 22 10.52 17.12 -21.71
N VAL A 23 10.20 16.86 -20.46
CA VAL A 23 8.93 17.26 -19.84
C VAL A 23 9.22 18.34 -18.81
N SER A 24 8.50 19.46 -18.88
CA SER A 24 8.56 20.49 -17.84
C SER A 24 8.14 19.90 -16.52
N ARG A 25 8.90 20.16 -15.46
CA ARG A 25 8.66 19.63 -14.13
C ARG A 25 8.93 20.67 -13.05
N VAL A 26 8.20 20.55 -11.97
CA VAL A 26 8.49 21.21 -10.69
C VAL A 26 8.75 20.11 -9.66
N ASN A 27 9.88 20.21 -8.97
CA ASN A 27 10.21 19.31 -7.86
C ASN A 27 9.93 20.04 -6.55
N LEU A 28 9.09 19.45 -5.70
CA LEU A 28 8.89 19.92 -4.33
C LEU A 28 9.98 19.26 -3.47
N THR A 29 10.98 20.03 -3.09
CA THR A 29 12.15 19.53 -2.33
C THR A 29 12.19 20.04 -0.91
N GLU A 30 11.42 21.09 -0.61
CA GLU A 30 11.41 21.69 0.72
C GLU A 30 10.29 21.12 1.58
N ILE A 31 10.63 20.77 2.81
CA ILE A 31 9.68 20.37 3.84
C ILE A 31 9.31 21.63 4.61
N PHE A 32 8.02 21.94 4.64
CA PHE A 32 7.52 23.04 5.47
C PHE A 32 7.94 22.84 6.93
N ARG A 33 8.26 23.94 7.62
CA ARG A 33 8.76 23.95 8.99
C ARG A 33 7.87 23.15 9.96
N GLN A 34 6.55 23.20 9.80
CA GLN A 34 5.59 22.41 10.59
C GLN A 34 5.73 20.90 10.37
N ALA A 35 5.97 20.49 9.14
CA ALA A 35 6.16 19.07 8.77
C ALA A 35 7.52 18.52 9.25
N GLN A 36 8.53 19.36 9.50
CA GLN A 36 9.82 18.94 10.06
C GLN A 36 9.70 18.43 11.50
N ALA A 37 8.65 18.81 12.25
CA ALA A 37 8.39 18.28 13.58
C ALA A 37 7.98 16.79 13.55
N SER A 38 7.36 16.32 12.47
CA SER A 38 6.92 14.93 12.32
C SER A 38 8.12 13.98 12.22
N ALA A 39 8.12 12.95 13.06
CA ALA A 39 9.11 11.88 13.01
C ALA A 39 8.86 10.94 11.82
N ILE A 40 7.62 10.78 11.35
CA ILE A 40 7.28 10.05 10.11
C ILE A 40 8.00 10.69 8.93
N ILE A 41 7.91 12.01 8.78
CA ILE A 41 8.53 12.75 7.67
C ILE A 41 10.06 12.65 7.74
N ARG A 42 10.65 12.84 8.92
CA ARG A 42 12.10 12.65 9.11
C ARG A 42 12.55 11.23 8.79
N THR A 43 11.75 10.22 9.21
CA THR A 43 11.99 8.81 8.88
C THR A 43 11.95 8.58 7.36
N ALA A 44 10.93 9.10 6.67
CA ALA A 44 10.83 9.00 5.22
C ALA A 44 12.05 9.61 4.51
N HIS A 45 12.51 10.79 4.93
CA HIS A 45 13.72 11.43 4.39
C HIS A 45 14.99 10.65 4.65
N ALA A 46 15.19 10.15 5.87
CA ALA A 46 16.33 9.31 6.20
C ALA A 46 16.38 8.07 5.31
N VAL A 47 15.25 7.36 5.20
CA VAL A 47 15.13 6.18 4.34
C VAL A 47 15.41 6.55 2.87
N ASN A 48 14.84 7.63 2.36
CA ASN A 48 15.04 8.05 0.96
C ASN A 48 16.51 8.41 0.67
N SER A 49 17.20 8.97 1.66
CA SER A 49 18.64 9.26 1.61
C SER A 49 19.54 8.03 1.83
N GLY A 50 18.96 6.84 2.03
CA GLY A 50 19.71 5.60 2.28
C GLY A 50 20.24 5.44 3.69
N GLN A 51 19.71 6.22 4.63
CA GLN A 51 20.11 6.22 6.03
C GLN A 51 19.11 5.44 6.89
N LEU A 52 19.63 4.78 7.93
CA LEU A 52 18.77 4.21 8.95
C LEU A 52 18.10 5.36 9.74
N PRO A 53 16.75 5.36 9.85
CA PRO A 53 16.08 6.38 10.66
C PRO A 53 16.42 6.25 12.14
N VAL A 54 16.15 7.31 12.90
CA VAL A 54 16.31 7.29 14.36
C VAL A 54 15.24 6.39 14.97
N LEU A 55 15.66 5.26 15.57
CA LEU A 55 14.77 4.23 16.13
C LEU A 55 14.45 4.45 17.62
N ARG A 56 14.70 5.65 18.15
CA ARG A 56 14.38 6.00 19.54
C ARG A 56 12.93 6.43 19.67
N ASN A 57 12.19 5.74 20.53
CA ASN A 57 10.81 6.09 20.86
C ASN A 57 10.77 7.25 21.85
N THR A 58 9.90 8.22 21.61
CA THR A 58 9.56 9.32 22.54
C THR A 58 8.04 9.41 22.69
N ALA A 59 7.57 9.85 23.84
CA ALA A 59 6.12 9.80 24.16
C ALA A 59 5.25 10.58 23.16
N ASP A 60 5.72 11.74 22.70
CA ASP A 60 4.97 12.64 21.81
C ASP A 60 5.30 12.41 20.32
N SER A 61 5.87 11.24 19.97
CA SER A 61 6.24 10.93 18.59
C SER A 61 5.06 10.38 17.80
N ASP A 62 5.01 10.71 16.52
CA ASP A 62 4.15 10.07 15.52
C ASP A 62 4.79 8.83 14.87
N PHE A 63 6.02 8.47 15.29
CA PHE A 63 6.77 7.31 14.83
C PHE A 63 7.28 6.50 16.01
N PHE A 64 7.06 5.17 15.96
CA PHE A 64 7.58 4.22 16.94
C PHE A 64 8.23 3.03 16.25
N PHE A 65 9.34 2.54 16.81
CA PHE A 65 9.98 1.30 16.42
C PHE A 65 9.92 0.29 17.56
N LEU A 66 9.33 -0.87 17.31
CA LEU A 66 9.20 -1.97 18.26
C LEU A 66 10.01 -3.16 17.78
N ARG A 67 11.18 -3.36 18.39
CA ARG A 67 12.10 -4.44 17.99
C ARG A 67 11.50 -5.81 18.30
N ARG A 68 11.34 -6.64 17.26
CA ARG A 68 11.03 -8.06 17.34
C ARG A 68 11.73 -8.79 16.20
N ARG A 69 12.33 -9.95 16.50
CA ARG A 69 13.07 -10.76 15.53
C ARG A 69 12.36 -12.06 15.23
N ASP A 70 11.62 -12.57 16.20
CA ASP A 70 10.82 -13.77 16.01
C ASP A 70 9.53 -13.46 15.25
N PRO A 71 9.24 -14.21 14.16
CA PRO A 71 8.03 -14.02 13.37
C PRO A 71 6.72 -14.13 14.16
N GLN A 72 6.66 -15.05 15.12
CA GLN A 72 5.46 -15.25 15.94
C GLN A 72 5.23 -14.07 16.88
N GLU A 73 6.29 -13.57 17.54
CA GLU A 73 6.23 -12.37 18.39
C GLU A 73 5.80 -11.13 17.58
N VAL A 74 6.20 -11.04 16.29
CA VAL A 74 5.75 -9.96 15.40
C VAL A 74 4.26 -10.03 15.17
N VAL A 75 3.71 -11.21 14.86
CA VAL A 75 2.26 -11.39 14.63
C VAL A 75 1.47 -11.06 15.89
N GLU A 76 1.87 -11.60 17.05
CA GLU A 76 1.22 -11.33 18.33
C GLU A 76 1.22 -9.85 18.69
N LEU A 77 2.36 -9.16 18.50
CA LEU A 77 2.47 -7.73 18.76
C LEU A 77 1.62 -6.90 17.79
N VAL A 78 1.57 -7.26 16.51
CA VAL A 78 0.71 -6.59 15.52
C VAL A 78 -0.76 -6.71 15.90
N VAL A 79 -1.19 -7.91 16.31
CA VAL A 79 -2.56 -8.15 16.79
C VAL A 79 -2.87 -7.30 18.04
N ASP A 80 -1.97 -7.27 19.02
CA ASP A 80 -2.12 -6.47 20.24
C ASP A 80 -2.15 -4.97 19.95
N LEU A 81 -1.32 -4.48 19.04
CA LEU A 81 -1.33 -3.09 18.58
C LEU A 81 -2.67 -2.71 17.96
N CYS A 82 -3.18 -3.51 17.01
CA CYS A 82 -4.42 -3.21 16.30
C CYS A 82 -5.68 -3.38 17.15
N GLY A 83 -5.70 -4.38 18.03
CA GLY A 83 -6.89 -4.71 18.82
C GLY A 83 -7.01 -3.97 20.13
N ARG A 84 -5.91 -3.61 20.76
CA ARG A 84 -5.90 -3.09 22.13
C ARG A 84 -5.10 -1.81 22.30
N ARG A 85 -3.78 -1.82 21.96
CA ARG A 85 -2.89 -0.71 22.36
C ARG A 85 -3.23 0.58 21.64
N LEU A 86 -3.30 0.59 20.33
CA LEU A 86 -3.56 1.82 19.57
C LEU A 86 -4.99 2.34 19.80
N PRO A 87 -6.03 1.50 19.84
CA PRO A 87 -7.35 1.95 20.24
C PRO A 87 -7.41 2.51 21.66
N GLY A 88 -6.78 1.83 22.62
CA GLY A 88 -6.85 2.22 24.04
C GLY A 88 -5.96 3.40 24.41
N SER A 89 -4.75 3.49 23.88
CA SER A 89 -3.77 4.52 24.28
C SER A 89 -3.75 5.75 23.38
N MET A 90 -4.13 5.61 22.11
CA MET A 90 -4.07 6.70 21.14
C MET A 90 -5.43 7.08 20.55
N GLY A 91 -6.51 6.39 20.96
CA GLY A 91 -7.86 6.67 20.46
C GLY A 91 -8.01 6.42 18.94
N ILE A 92 -7.20 5.55 18.36
CA ILE A 92 -7.26 5.21 16.93
C ILE A 92 -8.03 3.90 16.79
N PRO A 93 -9.29 3.92 16.30
CA PRO A 93 -10.07 2.70 16.12
C PRO A 93 -9.36 1.69 15.20
N SER A 94 -9.54 0.38 15.48
CA SER A 94 -8.93 -0.70 14.69
C SER A 94 -9.23 -0.59 13.19
N GLY A 95 -10.42 -0.10 12.82
CA GLY A 95 -10.82 0.16 11.43
C GLY A 95 -10.00 1.25 10.72
N GLN A 96 -9.31 2.12 11.45
CA GLN A 96 -8.46 3.19 10.92
C GLN A 96 -6.97 2.86 10.94
N ILE A 97 -6.62 1.62 11.35
CA ILE A 97 -5.26 1.10 11.38
C ILE A 97 -5.09 0.16 10.19
N GLN A 98 -4.05 0.37 9.40
CA GLN A 98 -3.69 -0.54 8.32
C GLN A 98 -2.36 -1.23 8.63
N VAL A 99 -2.37 -2.56 8.58
CA VAL A 99 -1.12 -3.32 8.66
C VAL A 99 -0.52 -3.45 7.26
N LEU A 100 0.74 -3.09 7.12
CA LEU A 100 1.51 -3.20 5.89
C LEU A 100 2.64 -4.21 6.07
N CYS A 101 2.80 -5.09 5.10
CA CYS A 101 3.84 -6.11 5.11
C CYS A 101 4.55 -6.18 3.75
N PRO A 102 5.87 -6.33 3.69
CA PRO A 102 6.58 -6.53 2.42
C PRO A 102 6.18 -7.81 1.69
N THR A 103 5.85 -8.88 2.42
CA THR A 103 5.62 -10.23 1.87
C THR A 103 4.18 -10.71 2.05
N ARG A 104 3.72 -11.55 1.13
CA ARG A 104 2.42 -12.25 1.24
C ARG A 104 2.53 -13.58 2.00
N ARG A 105 3.63 -14.30 1.79
CA ARG A 105 3.84 -15.67 2.30
C ARG A 105 4.76 -15.68 3.52
N GLY A 106 4.72 -16.78 4.27
CA GLY A 106 5.52 -16.99 5.47
C GLY A 106 4.79 -16.67 6.76
N ALA A 107 5.42 -17.00 7.89
CA ALA A 107 4.82 -16.93 9.21
C ALA A 107 4.37 -15.51 9.63
N TRP A 108 4.93 -14.47 9.04
CA TRP A 108 4.60 -13.06 9.29
C TRP A 108 4.12 -12.32 8.02
N GLY A 109 3.83 -13.06 6.94
CA GLY A 109 3.27 -12.51 5.70
C GLY A 109 1.80 -12.09 5.86
N THR A 110 1.27 -11.34 4.87
CA THR A 110 -0.11 -10.85 4.95
C THR A 110 -1.14 -11.95 5.12
N ALA A 111 -0.89 -13.17 4.61
CA ALA A 111 -1.80 -14.29 4.79
C ALA A 111 -1.95 -14.68 6.27
N ALA A 112 -0.82 -14.90 6.97
CA ALA A 112 -0.81 -15.23 8.40
C ALA A 112 -1.34 -14.08 9.26
N LEU A 113 -0.91 -12.84 8.95
CA LEU A 113 -1.39 -11.63 9.64
C LEU A 113 -2.90 -11.46 9.50
N ASN A 114 -3.48 -11.68 8.32
CA ASN A 114 -4.92 -11.56 8.11
C ASN A 114 -5.71 -12.60 8.92
N GLN A 115 -5.24 -13.85 8.99
CA GLN A 115 -5.87 -14.87 9.83
C GLN A 115 -5.83 -14.49 11.31
N ALA A 116 -4.68 -14.06 11.82
CA ALA A 116 -4.52 -13.67 13.21
C ALA A 116 -5.35 -12.41 13.56
N LEU A 117 -5.36 -11.41 12.69
CA LEU A 117 -6.12 -10.19 12.88
C LEU A 117 -7.63 -10.43 12.77
N GLN A 118 -8.09 -11.26 11.82
CA GLN A 118 -9.50 -11.64 11.73
C GLN A 118 -9.95 -12.36 13.00
N ALA A 119 -9.16 -13.33 13.50
CA ALA A 119 -9.49 -14.06 14.71
C ALA A 119 -9.60 -13.15 15.95
N ALA A 120 -8.77 -12.10 16.02
CA ALA A 120 -8.75 -11.17 17.14
C ALA A 120 -9.78 -10.03 17.03
N LEU A 121 -9.95 -9.46 15.83
CA LEU A 121 -10.77 -8.26 15.60
C LEU A 121 -12.20 -8.58 15.18
N ASN A 122 -12.40 -9.71 14.53
CA ASN A 122 -13.70 -10.18 14.05
C ASN A 122 -13.87 -11.70 14.27
N PRO A 123 -13.87 -12.16 15.54
CA PRO A 123 -14.04 -13.57 15.87
C PRO A 123 -15.41 -14.10 15.40
N PRO A 124 -15.53 -15.42 15.18
CA PRO A 124 -16.83 -16.03 14.93
C PRO A 124 -17.77 -15.81 16.11
N ALA A 125 -19.04 -15.55 15.84
CA ALA A 125 -20.11 -15.45 16.81
C ALA A 125 -21.35 -16.20 16.28
N GLY A 126 -22.21 -16.68 17.17
CA GLY A 126 -23.34 -17.53 16.79
C GLY A 126 -24.38 -16.81 15.91
N ASP A 127 -24.45 -15.49 16.01
CA ASP A 127 -25.35 -14.60 15.24
C ASP A 127 -24.68 -14.00 14.01
N LYS A 128 -23.39 -14.25 13.79
CA LYS A 128 -22.61 -13.67 12.71
C LYS A 128 -22.54 -14.62 11.52
N ALA A 129 -23.13 -14.22 10.41
CA ALA A 129 -23.04 -14.98 9.18
C ALA A 129 -21.61 -15.04 8.65
N GLN A 130 -21.23 -16.22 8.16
CA GLN A 130 -19.93 -16.46 7.53
C GLN A 130 -20.07 -17.37 6.31
N MET A 131 -19.14 -17.23 5.38
CA MET A 131 -19.07 -18.03 4.15
C MET A 131 -17.63 -18.47 3.91
N SER A 132 -17.47 -19.73 3.51
CA SER A 132 -16.16 -20.29 3.17
C SER A 132 -16.00 -20.35 1.65
N TRP A 133 -14.82 -19.95 1.16
CA TRP A 133 -14.44 -20.11 -0.23
C TRP A 133 -12.97 -20.57 -0.32
N GLY A 134 -12.76 -21.80 -0.74
CA GLY A 134 -11.46 -22.47 -0.67
C GLY A 134 -10.93 -22.54 0.77
N ASP A 135 -9.76 -21.97 0.98
CA ASP A 135 -9.10 -21.86 2.28
C ASP A 135 -9.45 -20.58 3.06
N LYS A 136 -10.31 -19.74 2.50
CA LYS A 136 -10.73 -18.47 3.09
C LYS A 136 -12.08 -18.58 3.76
N VAL A 137 -12.23 -17.90 4.89
CA VAL A 137 -13.52 -17.70 5.57
C VAL A 137 -13.78 -16.20 5.63
N PHE A 138 -14.89 -15.76 5.07
CA PHE A 138 -15.37 -14.39 5.17
C PHE A 138 -16.49 -14.32 6.21
N ARG A 139 -16.52 -13.23 6.99
CA ARG A 139 -17.54 -12.97 8.01
C ARG A 139 -18.08 -11.55 7.84
N VAL A 140 -19.32 -11.35 8.20
CA VAL A 140 -19.88 -9.98 8.32
C VAL A 140 -18.96 -9.15 9.20
N GLY A 141 -18.63 -7.94 8.74
CA GLY A 141 -17.67 -7.03 9.38
C GLY A 141 -16.21 -7.22 8.97
N ASP A 142 -15.87 -8.21 8.14
CA ASP A 142 -14.51 -8.37 7.64
C ASP A 142 -14.13 -7.24 6.68
N ARG A 143 -12.87 -6.81 6.80
CA ARG A 143 -12.25 -5.96 5.78
C ARG A 143 -11.74 -6.84 4.65
N VAL A 144 -12.12 -6.49 3.43
CA VAL A 144 -11.74 -7.21 2.21
C VAL A 144 -11.17 -6.27 1.17
N MET A 145 -10.37 -6.79 0.26
CA MET A 145 -9.81 -6.05 -0.86
C MET A 145 -10.08 -6.78 -2.16
N GLN A 146 -10.52 -6.04 -3.17
CA GLN A 146 -10.56 -6.50 -4.55
C GLN A 146 -9.13 -6.74 -5.06
N THR A 147 -8.86 -7.89 -5.65
CA THR A 147 -7.50 -8.30 -6.03
C THR A 147 -7.21 -8.18 -7.52
N ARG A 148 -8.22 -7.89 -8.32
CA ARG A 148 -8.13 -7.65 -9.78
C ARG A 148 -9.23 -6.67 -10.23
N ASN A 149 -9.06 -6.05 -11.39
CA ASN A 149 -10.12 -5.22 -11.95
C ASN A 149 -11.28 -6.09 -12.40
N ASN A 150 -12.48 -5.75 -11.95
CA ASN A 150 -13.74 -6.32 -12.43
C ASN A 150 -14.63 -5.17 -12.91
N TYR A 151 -14.66 -4.96 -14.22
CA TYR A 151 -15.43 -3.87 -14.85
C TYR A 151 -16.92 -4.15 -14.89
N ASP A 152 -17.32 -5.41 -14.71
CA ASP A 152 -18.70 -5.89 -14.79
C ASP A 152 -19.35 -5.98 -13.39
N ALA A 153 -18.60 -5.86 -12.31
CA ALA A 153 -19.13 -5.87 -10.96
C ALA A 153 -20.07 -4.67 -10.77
N LEU A 154 -21.36 -4.93 -10.65
CA LEU A 154 -22.37 -3.90 -10.44
C LEU A 154 -22.34 -3.40 -9.00
N TRP A 155 -22.53 -2.11 -8.82
CA TRP A 155 -22.66 -1.48 -7.50
C TRP A 155 -23.79 -0.46 -7.46
N VAL A 156 -24.30 -0.23 -6.26
CA VAL A 156 -25.35 0.74 -5.97
C VAL A 156 -24.88 1.62 -4.81
N ARG A 157 -25.17 2.92 -4.85
CA ARG A 157 -24.99 3.86 -3.73
C ARG A 157 -26.27 4.05 -2.95
N ALA A 158 -26.15 4.59 -1.74
CA ALA A 158 -27.30 4.89 -0.88
C ALA A 158 -28.30 5.89 -1.49
N ASP A 159 -27.83 6.76 -2.41
CA ASP A 159 -28.68 7.71 -3.17
C ASP A 159 -29.39 7.08 -4.36
N GLY A 160 -29.20 5.76 -4.59
CA GLY A 160 -29.79 5.02 -5.69
C GLY A 160 -28.98 5.08 -7.01
N MET A 161 -27.86 5.80 -7.04
CA MET A 161 -26.96 5.78 -8.21
C MET A 161 -26.40 4.38 -8.42
N GLN A 162 -26.41 3.91 -9.65
CA GLN A 162 -25.89 2.61 -10.05
C GLN A 162 -24.73 2.77 -11.02
N GLY A 163 -23.82 1.83 -10.98
CA GLY A 163 -22.70 1.77 -11.91
C GLY A 163 -22.06 0.40 -11.94
N SER A 164 -20.92 0.31 -12.60
CA SER A 164 -20.13 -0.92 -12.67
C SER A 164 -18.63 -0.60 -12.47
N GLY A 165 -17.90 -1.63 -12.07
CA GLY A 165 -16.46 -1.58 -11.86
C GLY A 165 -16.06 -1.47 -10.39
N ILE A 166 -15.43 -2.54 -9.90
CA ILE A 166 -14.67 -2.59 -8.65
C ILE A 166 -13.24 -2.97 -9.03
N PHE A 167 -12.26 -2.23 -8.53
CA PHE A 167 -10.90 -2.29 -9.07
C PHE A 167 -9.90 -2.89 -8.09
N ASN A 168 -8.81 -3.39 -8.63
CA ASN A 168 -7.71 -3.94 -7.84
C ASN A 168 -7.17 -2.89 -6.86
N GLY A 169 -7.25 -3.21 -5.57
CA GLY A 169 -6.86 -2.33 -4.47
C GLY A 169 -8.03 -1.65 -3.76
N ASP A 170 -9.26 -1.69 -4.33
CA ASP A 170 -10.45 -1.21 -3.62
C ASP A 170 -10.65 -2.04 -2.35
N VAL A 171 -10.78 -1.36 -1.22
CA VAL A 171 -10.99 -1.96 0.10
C VAL A 171 -12.42 -1.70 0.55
N GLY A 172 -13.07 -2.75 1.03
CA GLY A 172 -14.44 -2.67 1.53
C GLY A 172 -14.64 -3.45 2.82
N VAL A 173 -15.86 -3.38 3.33
CA VAL A 173 -16.31 -4.13 4.51
C VAL A 173 -17.46 -5.04 4.09
N VAL A 174 -17.44 -6.27 4.54
CA VAL A 174 -18.54 -7.22 4.35
C VAL A 174 -19.73 -6.78 5.20
N GLU A 175 -20.83 -6.39 4.57
CA GLU A 175 -22.04 -5.95 5.27
C GLU A 175 -23.00 -7.10 5.54
N GLU A 176 -23.17 -8.00 4.57
CA GLU A 176 -24.13 -9.08 4.63
C GLU A 176 -23.59 -10.34 3.94
N ILE A 177 -23.98 -11.50 4.45
CA ILE A 177 -23.72 -12.81 3.85
C ILE A 177 -25.01 -13.61 3.86
N ASP A 178 -25.48 -13.96 2.68
CA ASP A 178 -26.50 -14.99 2.46
C ASP A 178 -25.78 -16.31 2.09
N ALA A 179 -25.55 -17.14 3.09
CA ALA A 179 -24.86 -18.41 2.89
C ALA A 179 -25.72 -19.43 2.09
N ALA A 180 -27.05 -19.32 2.12
CA ALA A 180 -27.95 -20.19 1.39
C ALA A 180 -28.02 -19.81 -0.10
N GLY A 181 -27.99 -18.51 -0.39
CA GLY A 181 -27.92 -17.98 -1.75
C GLY A 181 -26.51 -17.85 -2.31
N GLU A 182 -25.47 -18.23 -1.54
CA GLU A 182 -24.06 -18.09 -1.90
C GLU A 182 -23.69 -16.66 -2.34
N MET A 183 -24.24 -15.66 -1.65
CA MET A 183 -24.03 -14.25 -1.95
C MET A 183 -23.42 -13.51 -0.76
N MET A 184 -22.57 -12.54 -1.06
CA MET A 184 -21.95 -11.64 -0.07
C MET A 184 -22.04 -10.19 -0.56
N THR A 185 -22.50 -9.31 0.31
CA THR A 185 -22.59 -7.87 0.04
C THR A 185 -21.39 -7.18 0.67
N VAL A 186 -20.68 -6.36 -0.12
CA VAL A 186 -19.50 -5.62 0.32
C VAL A 186 -19.69 -4.14 0.05
N LEU A 187 -19.48 -3.31 1.07
CA LEU A 187 -19.46 -1.85 0.96
C LEU A 187 -18.03 -1.35 0.70
N PHE A 188 -17.78 -0.78 -0.47
CA PHE A 188 -16.55 -0.09 -0.87
C PHE A 188 -16.79 1.41 -0.85
N ASP A 189 -16.24 2.12 0.14
CA ASP A 189 -16.53 3.54 0.39
C ASP A 189 -18.02 3.83 0.46
N ASP A 190 -18.64 4.30 -0.62
CA ASP A 190 -20.08 4.60 -0.76
C ASP A 190 -20.80 3.68 -1.76
N ARG A 191 -20.14 2.63 -2.24
CA ARG A 191 -20.62 1.71 -3.28
C ARG A 191 -20.82 0.32 -2.69
N THR A 192 -22.06 -0.15 -2.69
CA THR A 192 -22.39 -1.51 -2.26
C THR A 192 -22.45 -2.43 -3.48
N ALA A 193 -21.65 -3.50 -3.46
CA ALA A 193 -21.59 -4.50 -4.52
C ALA A 193 -21.92 -5.91 -4.00
N VAL A 194 -22.64 -6.69 -4.80
CA VAL A 194 -22.98 -8.08 -4.47
C VAL A 194 -21.99 -9.01 -5.19
N TYR A 195 -21.43 -9.91 -4.43
CA TYR A 195 -20.50 -10.95 -4.86
C TYR A 195 -21.19 -12.31 -4.81
N VAL A 196 -21.29 -12.98 -5.94
CA VAL A 196 -21.66 -14.38 -6.02
C VAL A 196 -20.43 -15.28 -5.81
N SER A 197 -20.66 -16.57 -5.60
CA SER A 197 -19.61 -17.54 -5.22
C SER A 197 -18.38 -17.47 -6.13
N GLU A 198 -18.54 -17.36 -7.45
CA GLU A 198 -17.44 -17.30 -8.42
C GLU A 198 -16.60 -16.02 -8.28
N MET A 199 -17.21 -14.92 -7.86
CA MET A 199 -16.54 -13.64 -7.70
C MET A 199 -15.72 -13.58 -6.41
N LEU A 200 -15.94 -14.47 -5.42
CA LEU A 200 -15.20 -14.51 -4.16
C LEU A 200 -13.70 -14.80 -4.37
N ALA A 201 -13.34 -15.43 -5.50
CA ALA A 201 -11.95 -15.58 -5.93
C ALA A 201 -11.20 -14.25 -6.05
N GLU A 202 -11.92 -13.16 -6.27
CA GLU A 202 -11.38 -11.83 -6.47
C GLU A 202 -11.15 -11.07 -5.18
N LEU A 203 -11.61 -11.61 -4.05
CA LEU A 203 -11.49 -10.99 -2.74
C LEU A 203 -10.42 -11.65 -1.86
N GLU A 204 -9.74 -10.84 -1.07
CA GLU A 204 -8.86 -11.24 0.01
C GLU A 204 -9.18 -10.44 1.27
N LEU A 205 -8.91 -11.02 2.45
CA LEU A 205 -8.94 -10.25 3.70
C LEU A 205 -7.92 -9.11 3.64
N ALA A 206 -8.28 -7.96 4.18
CA ALA A 206 -7.52 -6.72 4.06
C ALA A 206 -7.18 -6.04 5.40
N TYR A 207 -7.17 -6.78 6.50
CA TYR A 207 -6.60 -6.28 7.76
C TYR A 207 -5.11 -5.98 7.60
N ALA A 208 -4.39 -6.85 6.87
CA ALA A 208 -3.02 -6.67 6.44
C ALA A 208 -2.92 -6.74 4.92
N VAL A 209 -2.24 -5.80 4.30
CA VAL A 209 -2.00 -5.78 2.84
C VAL A 209 -0.50 -5.65 2.56
N THR A 210 -0.08 -6.03 1.34
CA THR A 210 1.32 -5.79 0.97
C THR A 210 1.56 -4.31 0.71
N VAL A 211 2.78 -3.84 0.96
CA VAL A 211 3.19 -2.47 0.64
C VAL A 211 2.92 -2.12 -0.83
N HIS A 212 3.06 -3.09 -1.74
CA HIS A 212 2.72 -2.88 -3.15
C HIS A 212 1.23 -2.58 -3.38
N LYS A 213 0.35 -3.26 -2.65
CA LYS A 213 -1.10 -3.05 -2.75
C LYS A 213 -1.59 -1.78 -2.04
N SER A 214 -0.77 -1.17 -1.18
CA SER A 214 -1.09 0.10 -0.53
C SER A 214 -0.71 1.34 -1.36
N GLN A 215 -0.15 1.15 -2.57
CA GLN A 215 0.18 2.28 -3.44
C GLN A 215 -1.09 3.08 -3.79
N GLY A 216 -0.99 4.40 -3.71
CA GLY A 216 -2.12 5.31 -3.95
C GLY A 216 -3.03 5.53 -2.74
N SER A 217 -2.94 4.70 -1.69
CA SER A 217 -3.74 4.86 -0.48
C SER A 217 -2.93 5.51 0.63
N GLU A 218 -3.62 6.16 1.57
CA GLU A 218 -3.06 6.70 2.82
C GLU A 218 -3.95 6.29 3.99
N TYR A 219 -3.35 6.07 5.16
CA TYR A 219 -4.05 5.58 6.33
C TYR A 219 -3.76 6.47 7.54
N ARG A 220 -4.73 6.61 8.43
CA ARG A 220 -4.55 7.37 9.66
C ARG A 220 -3.40 6.82 10.49
N ALA A 221 -3.39 5.51 10.72
CA ALA A 221 -2.29 4.81 11.36
C ALA A 221 -1.81 3.61 10.52
N VAL A 222 -0.50 3.41 10.49
CA VAL A 222 0.14 2.28 9.81
C VAL A 222 0.94 1.48 10.83
N VAL A 223 0.76 0.16 10.81
CA VAL A 223 1.66 -0.81 11.45
C VAL A 223 2.44 -1.51 10.34
N LEU A 224 3.72 -1.19 10.19
CA LEU A 224 4.60 -1.74 9.15
C LEU A 224 5.49 -2.84 9.71
N THR A 225 5.43 -4.04 9.16
CA THR A 225 6.35 -5.12 9.56
C THR A 225 7.65 -5.08 8.76
N ALA A 226 8.78 -5.28 9.42
CA ALA A 226 10.11 -5.22 8.83
C ALA A 226 11.02 -6.35 9.36
N LEU A 227 10.85 -7.54 8.81
CA LEU A 227 11.71 -8.70 9.05
C LEU A 227 12.44 -9.12 7.78
N PRO A 228 13.48 -9.97 7.86
CA PRO A 228 14.15 -10.51 6.68
C PRO A 228 13.18 -11.21 5.74
N ALA A 229 13.18 -10.81 4.48
CA ALA A 229 12.32 -11.33 3.41
C ALA A 229 13.14 -11.63 2.16
N ALA A 230 12.47 -12.03 1.07
CA ALA A 230 13.11 -12.23 -0.22
C ALA A 230 13.88 -10.96 -0.66
N PRO A 231 15.08 -11.09 -1.24
CA PRO A 231 15.94 -9.94 -1.59
C PRO A 231 15.25 -8.86 -2.42
N ALA A 232 14.32 -9.24 -3.30
CA ALA A 232 13.55 -8.31 -4.12
C ALA A 232 12.60 -7.41 -3.31
N LEU A 233 12.24 -7.79 -2.09
CA LEU A 233 11.39 -7.04 -1.17
C LEU A 233 12.20 -6.23 -0.14
N MET A 234 13.49 -6.56 0.03
CA MET A 234 14.40 -5.89 0.95
C MET A 234 15.08 -4.69 0.29
N VAL A 235 14.27 -3.78 -0.24
CA VAL A 235 14.72 -2.60 -0.99
C VAL A 235 14.12 -1.32 -0.42
N ARG A 236 14.87 -0.22 -0.58
CA ARG A 236 14.51 1.12 -0.09
C ARG A 236 13.11 1.55 -0.52
N GLY A 237 12.74 1.34 -1.79
CA GLY A 237 11.44 1.73 -2.32
C GLY A 237 10.26 1.06 -1.61
N VAL A 238 10.41 -0.19 -1.13
CA VAL A 238 9.38 -0.88 -0.33
C VAL A 238 9.26 -0.21 1.04
N LEU A 239 10.37 0.04 1.72
CA LEU A 239 10.35 0.68 3.03
C LEU A 239 9.82 2.11 2.95
N TYR A 240 10.32 2.91 2.00
CA TYR A 240 9.91 4.30 1.79
C TYR A 240 8.41 4.39 1.47
N THR A 241 7.91 3.55 0.54
CA THR A 241 6.48 3.50 0.23
C THR A 241 5.65 3.16 1.46
N GLY A 242 6.06 2.16 2.26
CA GLY A 242 5.34 1.78 3.48
C GLY A 242 5.29 2.90 4.52
N VAL A 243 6.41 3.60 4.75
CA VAL A 243 6.51 4.74 5.67
C VAL A 243 5.59 5.89 5.23
N THR A 244 5.58 6.22 3.95
CA THR A 244 4.79 7.34 3.40
C THR A 244 3.29 7.05 3.31
N ARG A 245 2.81 5.88 3.71
CA ARG A 245 1.36 5.57 3.81
C ARG A 245 0.73 6.07 5.12
N ALA A 246 1.54 6.37 6.13
CA ALA A 246 1.05 6.84 7.42
C ALA A 246 0.81 8.35 7.43
N ARG A 247 -0.36 8.78 7.93
CA ARG A 247 -0.72 10.20 8.07
C ARG A 247 -0.46 10.75 9.47
N GLU A 248 -0.92 10.04 10.51
CA GLU A 248 -0.86 10.50 11.89
C GLU A 248 0.05 9.63 12.77
N LEU A 249 0.14 8.33 12.49
CA LEU A 249 0.93 7.40 13.29
C LEU A 249 1.58 6.32 12.44
N LEU A 250 2.87 6.10 12.65
CA LEU A 250 3.61 4.97 12.10
C LEU A 250 4.23 4.14 13.21
N VAL A 251 3.89 2.88 13.29
CA VAL A 251 4.56 1.90 14.15
C VAL A 251 5.27 0.88 13.26
N VAL A 252 6.58 0.79 13.37
CA VAL A 252 7.37 -0.24 12.68
C VAL A 252 7.68 -1.36 13.67
N VAL A 253 7.31 -2.59 13.31
CA VAL A 253 7.57 -3.79 14.12
C VAL A 253 8.53 -4.70 13.36
N GLY A 254 9.69 -4.99 13.93
CA GLY A 254 10.63 -5.85 13.25
C GLY A 254 12.07 -5.77 13.74
N ASP A 255 12.98 -6.11 12.83
CA ASP A 255 14.41 -6.16 13.07
C ASP A 255 15.12 -4.91 12.52
N ASP A 256 15.93 -4.28 13.35
CA ASP A 256 16.71 -3.08 13.00
C ASP A 256 17.74 -3.34 11.88
N GLU A 257 18.34 -4.54 11.83
CA GLU A 257 19.26 -4.91 10.75
C GLU A 257 18.51 -5.07 9.41
N ALA A 258 17.28 -5.60 9.44
CA ALA A 258 16.43 -5.68 8.25
C ALA A 258 16.08 -4.27 7.74
N LEU A 259 15.71 -3.37 8.64
CA LEU A 259 15.44 -1.96 8.31
C LEU A 259 16.67 -1.29 7.69
N ALA A 260 17.83 -1.44 8.32
CA ALA A 260 19.09 -0.87 7.83
C ALA A 260 19.42 -1.38 6.41
N ARG A 261 19.26 -2.69 6.17
CA ARG A 261 19.47 -3.29 4.84
C ARG A 261 18.49 -2.74 3.81
N MET A 262 17.21 -2.59 4.17
CA MET A 262 16.21 -2.01 3.27
C MET A 262 16.55 -0.57 2.92
N ALA A 263 16.87 0.27 3.91
CA ALA A 263 17.21 1.67 3.70
C ALA A 263 18.45 1.84 2.81
N ALA A 264 19.49 1.02 3.02
CA ALA A 264 20.73 1.07 2.24
C ALA A 264 20.59 0.52 0.82
N ASN A 265 19.61 -0.35 0.56
CA ASN A 265 19.46 -1.03 -0.72
C ASN A 265 18.58 -0.25 -1.69
N ASP A 266 19.19 0.48 -2.62
CA ASP A 266 18.52 1.25 -3.67
C ASP A 266 18.29 0.47 -4.98
N ARG A 267 18.57 -0.84 -4.99
CA ARG A 267 18.38 -1.70 -6.16
C ARG A 267 16.90 -1.77 -6.52
N GLN A 268 16.46 -0.87 -7.37
CA GLN A 268 15.17 -1.01 -8.05
C GLN A 268 15.29 -2.14 -9.09
N GLN A 269 14.23 -2.94 -9.23
CA GLN A 269 14.14 -3.85 -10.37
C GLN A 269 14.34 -3.03 -11.64
N ARG A 270 15.42 -3.30 -12.38
CA ARG A 270 15.68 -2.65 -13.66
C ARG A 270 14.57 -3.04 -14.62
N ARG A 271 13.71 -2.09 -14.91
CA ARG A 271 12.68 -2.24 -15.92
C ARG A 271 13.19 -1.65 -17.21
N TYR A 272 13.34 -2.48 -18.21
CA TYR A 272 13.77 -2.03 -19.52
C TYR A 272 12.59 -1.42 -20.27
N SER A 273 12.72 -0.14 -20.63
CA SER A 273 11.76 0.59 -21.43
C SER A 273 12.52 1.44 -22.44
N GLY A 274 12.05 1.45 -23.68
CA GLY A 274 12.59 2.31 -24.74
C GLY A 274 12.07 3.75 -24.64
N LEU A 275 11.21 4.08 -23.65
CA LEU A 275 10.49 5.37 -23.60
C LEU A 275 11.46 6.54 -23.48
N ARG A 276 12.40 6.51 -22.53
CA ARG A 276 13.40 7.57 -22.35
C ARG A 276 14.19 7.86 -23.65
N TRP A 277 14.61 6.79 -24.31
CA TRP A 277 15.36 6.91 -25.57
C TRP A 277 14.51 7.48 -26.71
N ARG A 278 13.24 7.07 -26.84
CA ARG A 278 12.31 7.60 -27.84
C ARG A 278 11.99 9.07 -27.60
N LEU A 279 11.80 9.47 -26.35
CA LEU A 279 11.58 10.87 -25.98
C LEU A 279 12.80 11.74 -26.33
N ALA A 280 14.01 11.25 -26.07
CA ALA A 280 15.24 11.97 -26.41
C ALA A 280 15.40 12.15 -27.92
N ARG A 281 15.12 11.14 -28.74
CA ARG A 281 15.25 11.18 -30.21
C ARG A 281 14.14 11.98 -30.90
N GLY A 282 12.90 11.83 -30.46
CA GLY A 282 11.78 12.56 -31.07
C GLY A 282 11.91 14.06 -30.99
N ALA A 283 12.65 14.59 -30.00
CA ALA A 283 12.94 15.99 -29.90
C ALA A 283 14.09 16.47 -30.82
N ALA A 284 15.09 15.61 -31.04
CA ALA A 284 16.17 15.90 -31.99
C ALA A 284 15.64 16.00 -33.45
N ALA A 285 14.72 15.09 -33.80
CA ALA A 285 14.04 15.13 -35.11
C ALA A 285 13.19 16.40 -35.31
N ARG A 286 12.54 16.91 -34.28
CA ARG A 286 11.76 18.19 -34.34
C ARG A 286 12.64 19.43 -34.42
N GLN A 287 13.82 19.39 -33.82
CA GLN A 287 14.79 20.52 -33.91
C GLN A 287 15.42 20.58 -35.28
N ASN A 288 15.72 19.45 -35.93
CA ASN A 288 16.22 19.46 -37.32
C ASN A 288 15.15 19.94 -38.30
N ASN A 289 13.89 19.47 -38.20
CA ASN A 289 12.80 19.97 -39.03
C ASN A 289 12.49 21.47 -38.82
N LYS A 290 12.73 22.03 -37.63
CA LYS A 290 12.58 23.47 -37.43
C LYS A 290 13.69 24.26 -38.08
N LYS A 291 14.95 23.81 -38.03
CA LYS A 291 16.06 24.44 -38.74
C LYS A 291 15.85 24.38 -40.24
N ASP A 292 15.46 23.23 -40.77
CA ASP A 292 15.18 23.09 -42.22
C ASP A 292 14.02 23.98 -42.68
N CYS A 293 13.01 24.27 -41.81
CA CYS A 293 11.92 25.20 -42.09
C CYS A 293 12.30 26.67 -41.93
N GLU A 294 13.31 27.03 -41.13
CA GLU A 294 13.82 28.39 -40.98
C GLU A 294 14.79 28.73 -42.13
N ASP A 295 15.60 27.79 -42.58
CA ASP A 295 16.50 27.96 -43.71
C ASP A 295 15.73 28.16 -45.05
N ILE A 296 14.57 27.51 -45.22
CA ILE A 296 13.70 27.68 -46.41
C ILE A 296 12.97 29.04 -46.44
N ARG A 297 12.93 29.80 -45.34
CA ARG A 297 12.29 31.12 -45.27
C ARG A 297 13.25 32.27 -45.50
N HIS A 298 14.54 31.99 -45.69
CA HIS A 298 15.60 32.96 -45.92
C HIS A 298 16.25 32.83 -47.29
N GLU A 299 15.77 31.94 -48.19
CA GLU A 299 15.97 31.96 -49.63
C GLU A 299 14.71 32.56 -50.32
#